data_b3b4911a7b6c5802f41bb3e0197a0a6c
#
_entry.id   b3b4911a7b6c5802f41bb3e0197a0a6c
#
_cell.length_a   1.000
_cell.length_b   1.000
_cell.length_c   1.000
_cell.angle_alpha   90.00
_cell.angle_beta   90.00
_cell.angle_gamma   90.00
#
_symmetry.space_group_name_H-M   'P 1'
#
loop_
_entity.id
_entity.type
_entity.pdbx_description
1 polymer ?
#
loop_
_entity_poly.entity_id
_entity_poly.type
_entity_poly.pdbx_seq_one_letter_code
_entity_poly.pdbx_strand_id
1 'polypeptide(L)'
;MQTDAPGDIPAPTPSPDHRAARPARSRRTTRPGGGPSLLAPGAARDPYRLYRVLREEHPLSYDAPLGAWLISRYDDVVTALTGPEFTGFPHDGAPRGGPAPLGLCHGSTGCLPRDRYTVVTGFVPRRLAERVERTAYVLARRIAGRRQADLVEEFCHWLPAGTGPFRSPLRTGDAAPADEGPCTRHTGLRETALASFLANLLDDPDLLAALRVEPTLAGRAWTESMRRDPPVQVVLRRTLTEVTLSGGTLPARAPVACLIGSAVRDPERFAAPDVFDPFRRDQADATTGPAGCPAVVLGRLEAEQGLRALLDAMPRLRWADGFRPAATGLLTRGPRSLLVRPG
;
A
#
# COMPACT_ATOMS: atom_id res chain seq x y z
N MET A 1 70.06 24.81 12.99
CA MET A 1 68.62 24.83 13.31
C MET A 1 67.90 24.13 12.14
N GLN A 2 67.67 22.86 12.26
CA GLN A 2 66.98 22.03 11.31
C GLN A 2 65.51 21.97 11.74
N THR A 3 64.62 22.34 10.86
CA THR A 3 63.16 22.22 11.03
C THR A 3 62.70 20.95 10.35
N ASP A 4 62.25 20.00 11.17
CA ASP A 4 61.62 18.77 10.76
C ASP A 4 60.26 19.05 10.13
N ALA A 5 60.01 18.42 8.97
CA ALA A 5 58.71 18.38 8.29
C ALA A 5 57.87 17.23 8.86
N PRO A 6 56.53 17.37 9.02
CA PRO A 6 55.67 16.31 9.47
C PRO A 6 55.40 15.26 8.40
N GLY A 7 55.51 13.99 8.79
CA GLY A 7 55.37 12.84 7.92
C GLY A 7 53.97 12.63 7.39
N ASP A 8 53.90 12.17 6.15
CA ASP A 8 52.70 11.70 5.42
C ASP A 8 52.09 10.48 6.10
N ILE A 9 50.81 10.55 6.43
CA ILE A 9 50.00 9.42 6.84
C ILE A 9 49.40 8.81 5.57
N PRO A 10 49.66 7.54 5.25
CA PRO A 10 49.04 6.89 4.09
C PRO A 10 47.54 6.66 4.29
N ALA A 11 46.75 7.00 3.28
CA ALA A 11 45.33 6.77 3.20
C ALA A 11 44.99 5.25 3.26
N PRO A 12 43.89 4.85 3.89
CA PRO A 12 43.48 3.44 3.92
C PRO A 12 43.02 2.98 2.54
N THR A 13 43.60 1.85 2.10
CA THR A 13 43.20 1.11 0.90
C THR A 13 41.76 0.60 1.05
N PRO A 14 40.91 0.69 0.03
CA PRO A 14 39.59 0.11 0.07
C PRO A 14 39.68 -1.42 0.02
N SER A 15 39.00 -2.08 0.95
CA SER A 15 38.83 -3.53 0.97
C SER A 15 38.00 -4.00 -0.24
N PRO A 16 38.34 -5.15 -0.84
CA PRO A 16 37.57 -5.70 -1.94
C PRO A 16 36.21 -6.20 -1.48
N ASP A 17 35.20 -5.71 -2.17
CA ASP A 17 33.79 -6.08 -2.07
C ASP A 17 33.62 -7.61 -2.27
N HIS A 18 33.44 -8.35 -1.18
CA HIS A 18 33.01 -9.76 -1.23
C HIS A 18 31.49 -9.83 -1.43
N ARG A 19 31.01 -9.39 -2.57
CA ARG A 19 29.74 -9.88 -3.11
C ARG A 19 29.94 -11.29 -3.62
N ALA A 20 29.84 -12.27 -2.73
CA ALA A 20 29.78 -13.68 -3.10
C ALA A 20 28.54 -13.90 -4.00
N ALA A 21 28.76 -14.14 -5.27
CA ALA A 21 27.74 -14.58 -6.20
C ALA A 21 27.13 -15.89 -5.67
N ARG A 22 25.87 -15.85 -5.25
CA ARG A 22 25.10 -17.04 -4.92
C ARG A 22 24.99 -17.93 -6.18
N PRO A 23 25.25 -19.24 -6.05
CA PRO A 23 25.15 -20.14 -7.20
C PRO A 23 23.71 -20.14 -7.72
N ALA A 24 23.57 -19.97 -9.03
CA ALA A 24 22.32 -20.12 -9.76
C ALA A 24 21.73 -21.52 -9.48
N ARG A 25 20.68 -21.57 -8.67
CA ARG A 25 19.94 -22.81 -8.45
C ARG A 25 19.24 -23.21 -9.74
N SER A 26 19.45 -24.44 -10.15
CA SER A 26 19.00 -25.07 -11.38
C SER A 26 17.53 -24.81 -11.67
N ARG A 27 17.26 -24.50 -12.94
CA ARG A 27 15.92 -24.43 -13.56
C ARG A 27 15.13 -25.71 -13.28
N ARG A 28 14.21 -25.67 -12.31
CA ARG A 28 13.10 -26.60 -12.25
C ARG A 28 11.95 -25.99 -13.06
N THR A 29 11.76 -26.45 -14.27
CA THR A 29 10.51 -26.27 -15.00
C THR A 29 9.43 -27.03 -14.23
N THR A 30 8.62 -26.31 -13.46
CA THR A 30 7.50 -26.89 -12.74
C THR A 30 6.42 -27.33 -13.72
N ARG A 31 6.07 -28.62 -13.67
CA ARG A 31 4.93 -29.20 -14.38
C ARG A 31 3.65 -28.43 -14.06
N PRO A 32 2.77 -28.16 -15.04
CA PRO A 32 1.46 -27.57 -14.75
C PRO A 32 0.62 -28.57 -13.93
N GLY A 33 0.30 -28.21 -12.68
CA GLY A 33 -0.67 -28.96 -11.90
C GLY A 33 -0.46 -29.10 -10.39
N GLY A 34 0.53 -28.46 -9.76
CA GLY A 34 0.76 -28.68 -8.33
C GLY A 34 1.49 -27.55 -7.58
N GLY A 35 1.58 -26.37 -8.14
CA GLY A 35 2.22 -25.22 -7.50
C GLY A 35 1.32 -24.50 -6.48
N PRO A 36 1.89 -23.62 -5.67
CA PRO A 36 1.12 -22.80 -4.73
C PRO A 36 0.12 -21.90 -5.49
N SER A 37 -1.13 -21.82 -5.00
CA SER A 37 -2.21 -21.07 -5.63
C SER A 37 -2.80 -20.01 -4.69
N LEU A 38 -3.11 -18.83 -5.24
CA LEU A 38 -3.85 -17.79 -4.53
C LEU A 38 -5.28 -18.20 -4.19
N LEU A 39 -5.84 -19.15 -4.94
CA LEU A 39 -7.19 -19.68 -4.72
C LEU A 39 -7.19 -20.87 -3.76
N ALA A 40 -6.06 -21.23 -3.17
CA ALA A 40 -5.98 -22.28 -2.17
C ALA A 40 -6.85 -21.96 -0.95
N PRO A 41 -7.46 -22.98 -0.31
CA PRO A 41 -8.24 -22.78 0.91
C PRO A 41 -7.42 -22.06 1.99
N GLY A 42 -7.98 -20.98 2.53
CA GLY A 42 -7.32 -20.17 3.57
C GLY A 42 -6.45 -19.01 3.05
N ALA A 43 -6.08 -18.97 1.78
CA ALA A 43 -5.27 -17.87 1.23
C ALA A 43 -5.91 -16.48 1.43
N ALA A 44 -7.23 -16.38 1.30
CA ALA A 44 -7.94 -15.12 1.56
C ALA A 44 -7.98 -14.74 3.05
N ARG A 45 -7.79 -15.69 3.96
CA ARG A 45 -7.72 -15.45 5.42
C ARG A 45 -6.33 -15.01 5.83
N ASP A 46 -5.30 -15.73 5.40
CA ASP A 46 -3.89 -15.41 5.65
C ASP A 46 -3.03 -15.72 4.42
N PRO A 47 -2.79 -14.72 3.56
CA PRO A 47 -1.97 -14.92 2.36
C PRO A 47 -0.46 -14.87 2.65
N TYR A 48 -0.03 -14.35 3.80
CA TYR A 48 1.38 -14.00 4.03
C TYR A 48 2.31 -15.22 4.10
N ARG A 49 1.81 -16.35 4.61
CA ARG A 49 2.55 -17.61 4.56
C ARG A 49 2.77 -18.07 3.11
N LEU A 50 1.74 -17.99 2.29
CA LEU A 50 1.83 -18.30 0.86
C LEU A 50 2.78 -17.33 0.14
N TYR A 51 2.68 -16.03 0.42
CA TYR A 51 3.55 -15.02 -0.16
C TYR A 51 5.03 -15.26 0.15
N ARG A 52 5.36 -15.74 1.36
CA ARG A 52 6.73 -16.10 1.72
C ARG A 52 7.24 -17.26 0.86
N VAL A 53 6.47 -18.34 0.75
CA VAL A 53 6.82 -19.49 -0.09
C VAL A 53 7.01 -19.06 -1.56
N LEU A 54 6.12 -18.21 -2.08
CA LEU A 54 6.24 -17.68 -3.44
C LEU A 54 7.52 -16.87 -3.62
N ARG A 55 7.88 -15.97 -2.70
CA ARG A 55 9.13 -15.19 -2.82
C ARG A 55 10.39 -16.05 -2.76
N GLU A 56 10.41 -17.02 -1.87
CA GLU A 56 11.60 -17.83 -1.58
C GLU A 56 11.81 -18.93 -2.62
N GLU A 57 10.75 -19.66 -2.97
CA GLU A 57 10.83 -20.89 -3.75
C GLU A 57 10.27 -20.74 -5.17
N HIS A 58 9.29 -19.87 -5.38
CA HIS A 58 8.54 -19.74 -6.63
C HIS A 58 8.32 -18.26 -7.03
N PRO A 59 9.38 -17.43 -7.15
CA PRO A 59 9.23 -15.98 -7.37
C PRO A 59 8.49 -15.64 -8.66
N LEU A 60 8.54 -16.51 -9.65
CA LEU A 60 7.71 -16.50 -10.83
C LEU A 60 7.09 -17.90 -11.00
N SER A 61 5.77 -18.00 -10.90
CA SER A 61 5.05 -19.26 -11.03
C SER A 61 3.71 -19.06 -11.74
N TYR A 62 3.23 -20.12 -12.42
CA TYR A 62 1.92 -20.11 -13.06
C TYR A 62 0.88 -20.71 -12.11
N ASP A 63 -0.11 -19.92 -11.74
CA ASP A 63 -1.25 -20.34 -10.96
C ASP A 63 -2.36 -20.83 -11.91
N ALA A 64 -2.47 -22.14 -12.10
CA ALA A 64 -3.41 -22.71 -13.06
C ALA A 64 -4.87 -22.44 -12.69
N PRO A 65 -5.30 -22.55 -11.42
CA PRO A 65 -6.66 -22.16 -11.02
C PRO A 65 -6.99 -20.68 -11.30
N LEU A 66 -6.01 -19.77 -11.15
CA LEU A 66 -6.19 -18.35 -11.43
C LEU A 66 -6.07 -18.03 -12.92
N GLY A 67 -5.38 -18.88 -13.69
CA GLY A 67 -5.08 -18.64 -15.10
C GLY A 67 -4.07 -17.51 -15.32
N ALA A 68 -3.19 -17.23 -14.36
CA ALA A 68 -2.24 -16.12 -14.41
C ALA A 68 -0.86 -16.47 -13.82
N TRP A 69 0.15 -15.77 -14.28
CA TRP A 69 1.48 -15.82 -13.68
C TRP A 69 1.51 -14.98 -12.40
N LEU A 70 2.09 -15.53 -11.34
CA LEU A 70 2.30 -14.83 -10.07
C LEU A 70 3.71 -14.28 -10.03
N ILE A 71 3.86 -13.00 -9.70
CA ILE A 71 5.12 -12.36 -9.38
C ILE A 71 5.08 -11.81 -7.95
N SER A 72 6.08 -12.14 -7.15
CA SER A 72 6.00 -11.99 -5.69
C SER A 72 7.13 -11.16 -5.07
N ARG A 73 8.29 -11.01 -5.74
CA ARG A 73 9.41 -10.21 -5.26
C ARG A 73 9.21 -8.73 -5.55
N TYR A 74 9.77 -7.89 -4.71
CA TYR A 74 9.62 -6.44 -4.81
C TYR A 74 10.01 -5.87 -6.17
N ASP A 75 11.25 -6.14 -6.62
CA ASP A 75 11.78 -5.57 -7.86
C ASP A 75 11.01 -6.03 -9.10
N ASP A 76 10.61 -7.30 -9.13
CA ASP A 76 9.80 -7.85 -10.23
C ASP A 76 8.41 -7.20 -10.28
N VAL A 77 7.79 -7.00 -9.10
CA VAL A 77 6.48 -6.33 -9.00
C VAL A 77 6.58 -4.87 -9.42
N VAL A 78 7.61 -4.15 -8.97
CA VAL A 78 7.86 -2.76 -9.40
C VAL A 78 8.05 -2.69 -10.92
N THR A 79 8.86 -3.59 -11.49
CA THR A 79 9.06 -3.69 -12.93
C THR A 79 7.74 -3.88 -13.68
N ALA A 80 6.90 -4.81 -13.21
CA ALA A 80 5.61 -5.06 -13.87
C ALA A 80 4.59 -3.91 -13.72
N LEU A 81 4.75 -3.07 -12.70
CA LEU A 81 3.86 -1.93 -12.48
C LEU A 81 4.30 -0.66 -13.22
N THR A 82 5.59 -0.54 -13.50
CA THR A 82 6.20 0.68 -14.07
C THR A 82 6.79 0.49 -15.46
N GLY A 83 7.11 -0.76 -15.85
CA GLY A 83 7.75 -1.08 -17.11
C GLY A 83 6.81 -0.93 -18.32
N PRO A 84 7.33 -0.46 -19.45
CA PRO A 84 6.56 -0.28 -20.68
C PRO A 84 6.13 -1.62 -21.32
N GLU A 85 6.75 -2.72 -20.94
CA GLU A 85 6.43 -4.08 -21.41
C GLU A 85 5.13 -4.62 -20.81
N PHE A 86 4.54 -3.90 -19.84
CA PHE A 86 3.31 -4.31 -19.19
C PHE A 86 2.19 -3.31 -19.42
N THR A 87 0.99 -3.83 -19.57
CA THR A 87 -0.23 -3.03 -19.68
C THR A 87 -1.22 -3.38 -18.59
N GLY A 88 -2.15 -2.48 -18.28
CA GLY A 88 -3.28 -2.78 -17.40
C GLY A 88 -4.10 -3.93 -17.97
N PHE A 89 -4.64 -4.78 -17.09
CA PHE A 89 -5.59 -5.79 -17.51
C PHE A 89 -6.88 -5.08 -17.93
N PRO A 90 -7.38 -5.31 -19.16
CA PRO A 90 -8.59 -4.62 -19.59
C PRO A 90 -9.79 -5.13 -18.80
N HIS A 91 -10.40 -4.26 -18.02
CA HIS A 91 -11.82 -4.35 -17.78
C HIS A 91 -12.47 -3.67 -18.98
N ASP A 92 -13.30 -4.42 -19.72
CA ASP A 92 -14.13 -3.91 -20.80
C ASP A 92 -13.41 -3.44 -22.08
N GLY A 93 -12.47 -4.21 -22.60
CA GLY A 93 -12.05 -4.17 -24.02
C GLY A 93 -11.28 -2.93 -24.48
N ALA A 94 -10.81 -2.06 -23.63
CA ALA A 94 -10.02 -0.90 -24.02
C ALA A 94 -8.52 -1.06 -23.70
N PRO A 95 -7.62 -0.96 -24.69
CA PRO A 95 -6.18 -0.91 -24.44
C PRO A 95 -5.83 0.44 -23.81
N ARG A 96 -5.39 0.45 -22.56
CA ARG A 96 -4.90 1.67 -21.93
C ARG A 96 -3.60 1.38 -21.22
N GLY A 97 -2.51 1.85 -21.82
CA GLY A 97 -1.18 1.79 -21.26
C GLY A 97 -1.00 2.82 -20.14
N GLY A 98 -0.25 2.45 -19.16
CA GLY A 98 0.24 3.29 -18.11
C GLY A 98 0.57 2.49 -16.86
N PRO A 99 1.73 2.71 -16.23
CA PRO A 99 2.10 2.02 -15.01
C PRO A 99 1.17 2.45 -13.88
N ALA A 100 0.59 1.48 -13.17
CA ALA A 100 -0.11 1.74 -11.93
C ALA A 100 0.86 1.54 -10.77
N PRO A 101 0.91 2.46 -9.84
CA PRO A 101 1.75 2.33 -8.66
C PRO A 101 1.14 1.42 -7.61
N LEU A 102 1.99 1.00 -6.70
CA LEU A 102 1.62 0.32 -5.47
C LEU A 102 0.77 1.24 -4.60
N GLY A 103 -0.35 0.79 -4.06
CA GLY A 103 -1.14 1.58 -3.12
C GLY A 103 -2.64 1.64 -3.38
N LEU A 104 -3.26 2.75 -3.02
CA LEU A 104 -4.72 2.95 -3.09
C LEU A 104 -5.29 2.96 -4.51
N CYS A 105 -4.45 3.17 -5.51
CA CYS A 105 -4.85 3.22 -6.91
C CYS A 105 -4.21 2.07 -7.68
N HIS A 106 -5.00 1.15 -8.19
CA HIS A 106 -4.53 -0.02 -8.95
C HIS A 106 -4.58 0.16 -10.47
N GLY A 107 -4.64 1.40 -10.96
CA GLY A 107 -4.63 1.70 -12.39
C GLY A 107 -5.81 1.12 -13.16
N SER A 108 -6.95 0.93 -12.50
CA SER A 108 -8.19 0.61 -13.19
C SER A 108 -8.62 1.79 -14.07
N THR A 109 -9.34 1.47 -15.13
CA THR A 109 -9.96 2.43 -16.06
C THR A 109 -10.63 3.57 -15.28
N GLY A 110 -10.05 4.77 -15.34
CA GLY A 110 -10.56 5.97 -14.64
C GLY A 110 -9.53 6.71 -13.79
N CYS A 111 -8.36 6.12 -13.48
CA CYS A 111 -7.23 6.89 -12.96
C CYS A 111 -6.55 7.63 -14.12
N LEU A 112 -6.25 8.91 -13.92
CA LEU A 112 -5.56 9.70 -14.92
C LEU A 112 -4.17 9.13 -15.24
N PRO A 113 -3.67 9.22 -16.47
CA PRO A 113 -2.30 8.86 -16.84
C PRO A 113 -1.26 9.59 -15.96
N ARG A 114 -0.13 8.94 -15.72
CA ARG A 114 0.94 9.42 -14.82
C ARG A 114 1.44 10.83 -15.17
N ASP A 115 1.46 11.17 -16.44
CA ASP A 115 1.81 12.50 -16.96
C ASP A 115 0.87 13.63 -16.53
N ARG A 116 -0.37 13.29 -16.14
CA ARG A 116 -1.35 14.26 -15.64
C ARG A 116 -1.36 14.43 -14.12
N TYR A 117 -0.58 13.63 -13.38
CA TYR A 117 -0.41 13.77 -11.93
C TYR A 117 0.73 14.71 -11.53
N THR A 118 1.43 15.29 -12.47
CA THR A 118 2.76 15.87 -12.29
C THR A 118 2.81 17.15 -11.47
N VAL A 119 1.71 17.73 -11.00
CA VAL A 119 1.79 19.13 -10.55
C VAL A 119 1.31 19.41 -9.14
N VAL A 120 0.68 18.48 -8.40
CA VAL A 120 0.20 18.88 -7.05
C VAL A 120 0.56 17.88 -5.97
N THR A 121 1.85 17.77 -5.71
CA THR A 121 2.32 17.25 -4.42
C THR A 121 1.92 18.24 -3.32
N GLY A 122 0.94 17.85 -2.50
CA GLY A 122 0.68 18.51 -1.22
C GLY A 122 -0.42 19.56 -1.15
N PHE A 123 -1.05 19.95 -2.25
CA PHE A 123 -2.11 20.95 -2.14
C PHE A 123 -3.51 20.32 -1.99
N VAL A 124 -3.99 20.28 -0.77
CA VAL A 124 -5.40 20.01 -0.48
C VAL A 124 -6.13 21.36 -0.36
N PRO A 125 -7.21 21.60 -1.09
CA PRO A 125 -8.00 22.83 -0.90
C PRO A 125 -8.43 22.99 0.55
N ARG A 126 -8.22 24.16 1.12
CA ARG A 126 -8.55 24.44 2.52
C ARG A 126 -9.97 24.02 2.90
N ARG A 127 -10.96 24.33 2.03
CA ARG A 127 -12.37 23.95 2.26
C ARG A 127 -12.55 22.42 2.34
N LEU A 128 -11.73 21.66 1.64
CA LEU A 128 -11.78 20.19 1.71
C LEU A 128 -11.16 19.70 3.02
N ALA A 129 -10.01 20.24 3.42
CA ALA A 129 -9.39 19.90 4.70
C ALA A 129 -10.33 20.22 5.88
N GLU A 130 -10.94 21.39 5.87
CA GLU A 130 -11.95 21.80 6.88
C GLU A 130 -13.19 20.88 6.89
N ARG A 131 -13.58 20.35 5.72
CA ARG A 131 -14.70 19.39 5.64
C ARG A 131 -14.30 18.05 6.23
N VAL A 132 -13.11 17.53 5.89
CA VAL A 132 -12.59 16.28 6.45
C VAL A 132 -12.51 16.36 7.96
N GLU A 133 -11.90 17.43 8.49
CA GLU A 133 -11.78 17.67 9.91
C GLU A 133 -13.15 17.72 10.61
N ARG A 134 -14.07 18.53 10.10
CA ARG A 134 -15.44 18.65 10.65
C ARG A 134 -16.14 17.30 10.66
N THR A 135 -16.09 16.55 9.56
CA THR A 135 -16.72 15.23 9.45
C THR A 135 -16.12 14.28 10.47
N ALA A 136 -14.79 14.24 10.60
CA ALA A 136 -14.09 13.40 11.56
C ALA A 136 -14.53 13.68 12.99
N TYR A 137 -14.58 14.95 13.40
CA TYR A 137 -15.02 15.33 14.76
C TYR A 137 -16.50 15.03 15.03
N VAL A 138 -17.38 15.22 14.04
CA VAL A 138 -18.80 14.84 14.19
C VAL A 138 -18.94 13.34 14.42
N LEU A 139 -18.25 12.53 13.63
CA LEU A 139 -18.29 11.07 13.77
C LEU A 139 -17.67 10.62 15.09
N ALA A 140 -16.49 11.13 15.46
CA ALA A 140 -15.81 10.78 16.69
C ALA A 140 -16.64 11.10 17.94
N ARG A 141 -17.26 12.30 18.00
CA ARG A 141 -18.14 12.70 19.11
C ARG A 141 -19.40 11.85 19.22
N ARG A 142 -19.96 11.41 18.09
CA ARG A 142 -21.11 10.50 18.06
C ARG A 142 -20.80 9.14 18.70
N ILE A 143 -19.55 8.67 18.54
CA ILE A 143 -19.07 7.40 19.06
C ILE A 143 -18.65 7.51 20.54
N ALA A 144 -18.07 8.62 20.94
CA ALA A 144 -17.43 8.82 22.26
C ALA A 144 -18.35 8.52 23.46
N GLY A 145 -19.65 8.74 23.33
CA GLY A 145 -20.63 8.49 24.41
C GLY A 145 -21.10 7.03 24.53
N ARG A 146 -20.57 6.13 23.71
CA ARG A 146 -21.00 4.73 23.68
C ARG A 146 -20.15 3.85 24.59
N ARG A 147 -20.71 2.74 25.04
CA ARG A 147 -19.95 1.71 25.77
C ARG A 147 -19.01 0.92 24.85
N GLN A 148 -19.44 0.71 23.61
CA GLN A 148 -18.72 0.00 22.57
C GLN A 148 -19.19 0.52 21.20
N ALA A 149 -18.28 0.53 20.23
CA ALA A 149 -18.57 0.95 18.87
C ALA A 149 -17.75 0.12 17.88
N ASP A 150 -18.23 -0.01 16.64
CA ASP A 150 -17.46 -0.54 15.53
C ASP A 150 -16.94 0.62 14.66
N LEU A 151 -15.62 0.86 14.71
CA LEU A 151 -15.02 1.95 13.94
C LEU A 151 -15.14 1.75 12.42
N VAL A 152 -15.26 0.52 11.93
CA VAL A 152 -15.45 0.31 10.48
C VAL A 152 -16.80 0.86 10.07
N GLU A 153 -17.87 0.43 10.72
CA GLU A 153 -19.25 0.83 10.38
C GLU A 153 -19.55 2.30 10.71
N GLU A 154 -19.01 2.80 11.82
CA GLU A 154 -19.45 4.08 12.37
C GLU A 154 -18.51 5.24 12.05
N PHE A 155 -17.25 4.93 11.63
CA PHE A 155 -16.25 5.94 11.33
C PHE A 155 -15.60 5.75 9.97
N CYS A 156 -14.94 4.60 9.72
CA CYS A 156 -14.15 4.38 8.50
C CYS A 156 -15.00 4.40 7.23
N HIS A 157 -16.23 3.92 7.30
CA HIS A 157 -17.18 3.98 6.18
C HIS A 157 -17.62 5.41 5.87
N TRP A 158 -17.97 6.17 6.91
CA TRP A 158 -18.60 7.49 6.74
C TRP A 158 -17.61 8.62 6.49
N LEU A 159 -16.38 8.56 6.99
CA LEU A 159 -15.41 9.62 6.79
C LEU A 159 -15.06 9.83 5.32
N PRO A 160 -14.66 8.79 4.55
CA PRO A 160 -14.44 8.92 3.11
C PRO A 160 -15.71 9.27 2.32
N ALA A 161 -16.87 8.74 2.71
CA ALA A 161 -18.14 9.05 2.07
C ALA A 161 -18.58 10.51 2.29
N GLY A 162 -18.41 11.02 3.51
CA GLY A 162 -18.79 12.40 3.90
C GLY A 162 -17.88 13.48 3.32
N THR A 163 -16.65 13.14 2.92
CA THR A 163 -15.74 14.09 2.28
C THR A 163 -16.10 14.35 0.81
N GLY A 164 -16.93 13.49 0.24
CA GLY A 164 -17.49 13.66 -1.09
C GLY A 164 -16.47 13.50 -2.21
N PRO A 165 -16.93 13.73 -3.44
CA PRO A 165 -16.08 13.64 -4.62
C PRO A 165 -15.08 14.80 -4.67
N PHE A 166 -13.80 14.49 -4.65
CA PHE A 166 -12.74 15.45 -4.91
C PHE A 166 -12.50 15.57 -6.42
N ARG A 167 -12.88 16.71 -6.99
CA ARG A 167 -12.42 17.08 -8.34
C ARG A 167 -11.05 17.71 -8.20
N SER A 168 -10.05 17.12 -8.84
CA SER A 168 -8.74 17.78 -8.94
C SER A 168 -8.91 19.14 -9.61
N PRO A 169 -8.40 20.23 -9.01
CA PRO A 169 -8.44 21.57 -9.64
C PRO A 169 -7.55 21.68 -10.88
N LEU A 170 -6.85 20.64 -11.27
CA LEU A 170 -5.84 20.63 -12.34
C LEU A 170 -6.38 20.33 -13.74
N ARG A 171 -7.68 20.39 -13.95
CA ARG A 171 -8.20 20.40 -15.31
C ARG A 171 -8.21 21.83 -15.85
N THR A 172 -7.07 22.27 -16.36
CA THR A 172 -6.97 23.40 -17.28
C THR A 172 -7.02 22.82 -18.69
N GLY A 173 -8.16 22.89 -19.34
CA GLY A 173 -8.35 22.44 -20.71
C GLY A 173 -9.78 21.99 -20.96
N ASP A 174 -10.43 22.64 -21.90
CA ASP A 174 -11.80 22.43 -22.31
C ASP A 174 -12.10 20.98 -22.70
N ALA A 175 -13.34 20.57 -22.40
CA ALA A 175 -13.98 19.32 -22.81
C ALA A 175 -13.47 18.04 -22.11
N ALA A 176 -13.94 17.88 -20.85
CA ALA A 176 -14.10 16.53 -20.32
C ALA A 176 -15.59 16.14 -20.46
N PRO A 177 -15.89 14.92 -20.92
CA PRO A 177 -17.24 14.42 -20.83
C PRO A 177 -17.75 14.48 -19.40
N ALA A 178 -19.00 14.86 -19.22
CA ALA A 178 -19.68 15.10 -17.95
C ALA A 178 -19.77 13.84 -17.05
N ASP A 179 -19.25 12.70 -17.50
CA ASP A 179 -19.39 11.39 -16.88
C ASP A 179 -18.15 10.88 -16.09
N GLU A 180 -17.06 11.65 -16.11
CA GLU A 180 -15.95 11.33 -15.20
C GLU A 180 -16.24 11.93 -13.83
N GLY A 181 -17.16 11.31 -13.12
CA GLY A 181 -17.35 11.54 -11.71
C GLY A 181 -16.02 11.38 -10.97
N PRO A 182 -15.86 12.09 -9.86
CA PRO A 182 -14.65 12.00 -9.05
C PRO A 182 -14.40 10.57 -8.64
N CYS A 183 -13.17 10.29 -8.22
CA CYS A 183 -12.67 8.95 -7.87
C CYS A 183 -13.47 8.29 -6.72
N THR A 184 -14.79 8.25 -6.85
CA THR A 184 -15.73 7.58 -5.94
C THR A 184 -15.47 6.09 -5.87
N ARG A 185 -14.90 5.51 -6.94
CA ARG A 185 -14.50 4.09 -7.01
C ARG A 185 -13.46 3.72 -5.96
N HIS A 186 -12.72 4.69 -5.40
CA HIS A 186 -11.72 4.44 -4.37
C HIS A 186 -12.21 4.72 -2.95
N THR A 187 -13.49 5.05 -2.75
CA THR A 187 -14.03 5.27 -1.41
C THR A 187 -13.88 4.02 -0.55
N GLY A 188 -14.26 2.85 -1.04
CA GLY A 188 -14.09 1.59 -0.32
C GLY A 188 -12.63 1.22 -0.06
N LEU A 189 -11.69 1.60 -0.95
CA LEU A 189 -10.26 1.40 -0.68
C LEU A 189 -9.73 2.34 0.41
N ARG A 190 -10.20 3.59 0.45
CA ARG A 190 -9.84 4.54 1.52
C ARG A 190 -10.42 4.11 2.87
N GLU A 191 -11.65 3.61 2.88
CA GLU A 191 -12.28 2.98 4.04
C GLU A 191 -11.43 1.82 4.56
N THR A 192 -11.06 0.88 3.69
CA THR A 192 -10.23 -0.28 4.02
C THR A 192 -8.85 0.13 4.53
N ALA A 193 -8.23 1.13 3.89
CA ALA A 193 -6.94 1.69 4.29
C ALA A 193 -7.01 2.33 5.68
N LEU A 194 -8.04 3.13 5.93
CA LEU A 194 -8.28 3.77 7.22
C LEU A 194 -8.52 2.74 8.32
N ALA A 195 -9.30 1.68 8.03
CA ALA A 195 -9.53 0.60 8.97
C ALA A 195 -8.24 -0.16 9.31
N SER A 196 -7.40 -0.48 8.32
CA SER A 196 -6.09 -1.11 8.56
C SER A 196 -5.16 -0.20 9.36
N PHE A 197 -5.15 1.09 9.06
CA PHE A 197 -4.37 2.08 9.80
C PHE A 197 -4.77 2.14 11.28
N LEU A 198 -6.05 2.27 11.57
CA LEU A 198 -6.54 2.31 12.95
C LEU A 198 -6.30 1.00 13.69
N ALA A 199 -6.42 -0.16 13.02
CA ALA A 199 -6.11 -1.45 13.61
C ALA A 199 -4.64 -1.53 14.04
N ASN A 200 -3.71 -1.11 13.17
CA ASN A 200 -2.27 -1.10 13.48
C ASN A 200 -1.93 -0.21 14.69
N LEU A 201 -2.61 0.92 14.83
CA LEU A 201 -2.39 1.83 15.95
C LEU A 201 -3.00 1.32 17.27
N LEU A 202 -4.18 0.70 17.20
CA LEU A 202 -4.85 0.13 18.37
C LEU A 202 -4.13 -1.12 18.92
N ASP A 203 -3.31 -1.78 18.10
CA ASP A 203 -2.46 -2.89 18.52
C ASP A 203 -1.21 -2.42 19.31
N ASP A 204 -0.87 -1.12 19.24
CA ASP A 204 0.29 -0.52 19.89
C ASP A 204 -0.15 0.68 20.76
N PRO A 205 -0.48 0.45 22.04
CA PRO A 205 -0.89 1.51 22.97
C PRO A 205 0.19 2.58 23.20
N ASP A 206 1.46 2.21 23.14
CA ASP A 206 2.57 3.15 23.36
C ASP A 206 2.72 4.09 22.18
N LEU A 207 2.61 3.57 20.96
CA LEU A 207 2.56 4.39 19.76
C LEU A 207 1.33 5.30 19.76
N LEU A 208 0.18 4.80 20.20
CA LEU A 208 -1.04 5.62 20.32
C LEU A 208 -0.85 6.76 21.31
N ALA A 209 -0.16 6.51 22.42
CA ALA A 209 0.20 7.55 23.39
C ALA A 209 1.19 8.56 22.79
N ALA A 210 2.19 8.11 22.06
CA ALA A 210 3.13 8.98 21.35
C ALA A 210 2.43 9.90 20.33
N LEU A 211 1.46 9.37 19.58
CA LEU A 211 0.68 10.13 18.60
C LEU A 211 -0.24 11.21 19.22
N ARG A 212 -0.58 11.08 20.49
CA ARG A 212 -1.29 12.14 21.23
C ARG A 212 -0.37 13.32 21.54
N VAL A 213 0.89 13.04 21.83
CA VAL A 213 1.90 14.04 22.17
C VAL A 213 2.46 14.69 20.91
N GLU A 214 2.71 13.87 19.88
CA GLU A 214 3.34 14.27 18.62
C GLU A 214 2.46 13.86 17.42
N PRO A 215 1.40 14.63 17.11
CA PRO A 215 0.47 14.28 16.01
C PRO A 215 1.11 14.22 14.63
N THR A 216 2.28 14.86 14.43
CA THR A 216 3.01 14.86 13.15
C THR A 216 3.50 13.46 12.75
N LEU A 217 3.64 12.55 13.72
CA LEU A 217 3.97 11.15 13.48
C LEU A 217 2.88 10.38 12.73
N ALA A 218 1.64 10.87 12.70
CA ALA A 218 0.51 10.20 12.04
C ALA A 218 0.77 9.95 10.56
N GLY A 219 1.44 10.88 9.86
CA GLY A 219 1.81 10.71 8.47
C GLY A 219 2.80 9.57 8.23
N ARG A 220 3.75 9.37 9.15
CA ARG A 220 4.71 8.25 9.09
C ARG A 220 4.01 6.92 9.38
N ALA A 221 3.17 6.89 10.41
CA ALA A 221 2.37 5.71 10.76
C ALA A 221 1.42 5.32 9.61
N TRP A 222 0.82 6.31 8.93
CA TRP A 222 0.02 6.06 7.74
C TRP A 222 0.84 5.41 6.61
N THR A 223 2.02 5.97 6.30
CA THR A 223 2.90 5.42 5.26
C THR A 223 3.29 3.97 5.57
N GLU A 224 3.63 3.69 6.82
CA GLU A 224 3.96 2.33 7.27
C GLU A 224 2.75 1.38 7.21
N SER A 225 1.57 1.85 7.56
CA SER A 225 0.34 1.07 7.42
C SER A 225 0.07 0.70 5.96
N MET A 226 0.27 1.64 5.04
CA MET A 226 0.12 1.40 3.61
C MET A 226 1.19 0.44 3.07
N ARG A 227 2.39 0.44 3.65
CA ARG A 227 3.42 -0.55 3.32
C ARG A 227 3.03 -1.93 3.86
N ARG A 228 2.82 -2.06 5.18
CA ARG A 228 2.64 -3.37 5.83
C ARG A 228 1.33 -4.04 5.43
N ASP A 229 0.25 -3.27 5.39
CA ASP A 229 -1.11 -3.74 5.16
C ASP A 229 -1.81 -2.93 4.04
N PRO A 230 -1.27 -2.98 2.80
CA PRO A 230 -1.87 -2.24 1.70
C PRO A 230 -3.29 -2.75 1.43
N PRO A 231 -4.26 -1.86 1.21
CA PRO A 231 -5.63 -2.27 0.92
C PRO A 231 -5.75 -3.04 -0.40
N VAL A 232 -4.85 -2.78 -1.35
CA VAL A 232 -4.73 -3.54 -2.60
C VAL A 232 -3.64 -4.58 -2.46
N GLN A 233 -4.00 -5.85 -2.55
CA GLN A 233 -3.09 -6.98 -2.39
C GLN A 233 -2.55 -7.50 -3.71
N VAL A 234 -3.36 -7.44 -4.76
CA VAL A 234 -3.02 -7.99 -6.07
C VAL A 234 -3.44 -7.01 -7.15
N VAL A 235 -2.53 -6.73 -8.07
CA VAL A 235 -2.80 -5.94 -9.29
C VAL A 235 -2.60 -6.81 -10.50
N LEU A 236 -3.59 -6.81 -11.40
CA LEU A 236 -3.52 -7.59 -12.63
C LEU A 236 -2.87 -6.77 -13.75
N ARG A 237 -1.98 -7.42 -14.48
CA ARG A 237 -1.26 -6.90 -15.66
C ARG A 237 -1.29 -7.91 -16.79
N ARG A 238 -0.86 -7.46 -17.95
CA ARG A 238 -0.59 -8.30 -19.12
C ARG A 238 0.75 -7.88 -19.73
N THR A 239 1.59 -8.83 -20.07
CA THR A 239 2.80 -8.57 -20.84
C THR A 239 2.43 -8.17 -22.28
N LEU A 240 3.14 -7.22 -22.85
CA LEU A 240 3.05 -6.87 -24.28
C LEU A 240 3.99 -7.72 -25.11
N THR A 241 5.19 -7.96 -24.58
CA THR A 241 6.28 -8.74 -25.15
C THR A 241 6.72 -9.81 -24.19
N GLU A 242 7.69 -10.63 -24.58
CA GLU A 242 8.40 -11.51 -23.65
C GLU A 242 9.23 -10.67 -22.67
N VAL A 243 9.20 -11.03 -21.37
CA VAL A 243 9.88 -10.29 -20.29
C VAL A 243 10.61 -11.26 -19.38
N THR A 244 11.90 -11.01 -19.14
CA THR A 244 12.68 -11.76 -18.15
C THR A 244 12.68 -11.07 -16.80
N LEU A 245 12.30 -11.81 -15.77
CA LEU A 245 12.28 -11.42 -14.36
C LEU A 245 13.21 -12.32 -13.54
N SER A 246 13.34 -12.04 -12.25
CA SER A 246 14.27 -12.77 -11.37
C SER A 246 14.02 -14.29 -11.31
N GLY A 247 12.78 -14.73 -11.49
CA GLY A 247 12.37 -16.13 -11.43
C GLY A 247 12.29 -16.86 -12.78
N GLY A 248 12.49 -16.17 -13.90
CA GLY A 248 12.38 -16.74 -15.25
C GLY A 248 11.80 -15.79 -16.27
N THR A 249 11.25 -16.32 -17.35
CA THR A 249 10.73 -15.54 -18.48
C THR A 249 9.21 -15.68 -18.59
N LEU A 250 8.53 -14.55 -18.67
CA LEU A 250 7.10 -14.43 -18.98
C LEU A 250 6.93 -14.40 -20.51
N PRO A 251 6.02 -15.20 -21.08
CA PRO A 251 5.69 -15.09 -22.49
C PRO A 251 4.96 -13.79 -22.82
N ALA A 252 4.95 -13.38 -24.08
CA ALA A 252 4.15 -12.26 -24.55
C ALA A 252 2.65 -12.53 -24.33
N ARG A 253 1.89 -11.48 -24.05
CA ARG A 253 0.43 -11.49 -23.80
C ARG A 253 0.00 -12.33 -22.58
N ALA A 254 0.92 -12.68 -21.71
CA ALA A 254 0.59 -13.43 -20.49
C ALA A 254 -0.19 -12.59 -19.48
N PRO A 255 -1.25 -13.12 -18.88
CA PRO A 255 -1.87 -12.51 -17.70
C PRO A 255 -0.93 -12.67 -16.50
N VAL A 256 -0.75 -11.59 -15.75
CA VAL A 256 0.17 -11.52 -14.60
C VAL A 256 -0.56 -10.94 -13.40
N ALA A 257 -0.44 -11.60 -12.26
CA ALA A 257 -0.86 -11.12 -10.97
C ALA A 257 0.35 -10.61 -10.18
N CYS A 258 0.44 -9.30 -10.04
CA CYS A 258 1.46 -8.62 -9.26
C CYS A 258 1.04 -8.65 -7.78
N LEU A 259 1.76 -9.39 -6.94
CA LEU A 259 1.43 -9.59 -5.54
C LEU A 259 1.97 -8.45 -4.69
N ILE A 260 1.21 -7.35 -4.59
CA ILE A 260 1.59 -6.17 -3.81
C ILE A 260 1.84 -6.54 -2.35
N GLY A 261 0.89 -7.27 -1.72
CA GLY A 261 1.02 -7.70 -0.32
C GLY A 261 2.23 -8.59 -0.06
N SER A 262 2.76 -9.24 -1.10
CA SER A 262 4.02 -9.98 -1.03
C SER A 262 5.24 -9.05 -1.16
N ALA A 263 5.25 -8.21 -2.17
CA ALA A 263 6.36 -7.30 -2.49
C ALA A 263 6.70 -6.36 -1.33
N VAL A 264 5.69 -5.78 -0.68
CA VAL A 264 5.89 -4.86 0.46
C VAL A 264 6.37 -5.56 1.74
N ARG A 265 6.42 -6.88 1.75
CA ARG A 265 6.97 -7.70 2.82
C ARG A 265 8.19 -8.51 2.36
N ASP A 266 8.86 -8.05 1.32
CA ASP A 266 10.08 -8.68 0.82
C ASP A 266 11.27 -8.32 1.75
N PRO A 267 11.90 -9.32 2.40
CA PRO A 267 13.02 -9.08 3.31
C PRO A 267 14.30 -8.61 2.58
N GLU A 268 14.38 -8.80 1.27
CA GLU A 268 15.50 -8.25 0.48
C GLU A 268 15.37 -6.73 0.28
N ARG A 269 14.15 -6.18 0.46
CA ARG A 269 13.88 -4.74 0.32
C ARG A 269 13.65 -4.05 1.68
N PHE A 270 12.98 -4.72 2.61
CA PHE A 270 12.58 -4.14 3.90
C PHE A 270 13.13 -4.97 5.06
N ALA A 271 13.82 -4.30 5.99
CA ALA A 271 14.26 -4.95 7.23
C ALA A 271 13.04 -5.28 8.11
N ALA A 272 13.01 -6.51 8.68
CA ALA A 272 11.90 -6.98 9.51
C ALA A 272 10.51 -6.60 8.92
N PRO A 273 10.15 -7.03 7.69
CA PRO A 273 9.04 -6.49 6.92
C PRO A 273 7.66 -6.71 7.55
N ASP A 274 7.52 -7.69 8.44
CA ASP A 274 6.27 -8.01 9.14
C ASP A 274 6.02 -7.10 10.37
N VAL A 275 7.05 -6.39 10.84
CA VAL A 275 6.94 -5.47 11.98
C VAL A 275 6.36 -4.13 11.51
N PHE A 276 5.38 -3.62 12.26
CA PHE A 276 4.86 -2.27 12.07
C PHE A 276 5.79 -1.28 12.76
N ASP A 277 6.58 -0.55 11.98
CA ASP A 277 7.56 0.42 12.48
C ASP A 277 7.45 1.75 11.73
N PRO A 278 6.73 2.74 12.27
CA PRO A 278 6.64 4.08 11.69
C PRO A 278 7.98 4.82 11.58
N PHE A 279 9.01 4.35 12.28
CA PHE A 279 10.32 4.99 12.32
C PHE A 279 11.36 4.32 11.42
N ARG A 280 10.97 3.28 10.67
CA ARG A 280 11.89 2.61 9.72
C ARG A 280 12.52 3.59 8.75
N ARG A 281 13.76 3.31 8.36
CA ARG A 281 14.53 4.18 7.44
C ARG A 281 14.26 3.87 5.97
N ASP A 282 13.82 2.66 5.66
CA ASP A 282 13.55 2.13 4.32
C ASP A 282 12.08 2.32 3.88
N GLN A 283 11.36 3.22 4.54
CA GLN A 283 9.95 3.51 4.30
C GLN A 283 9.69 4.17 2.94
N ALA A 284 10.73 4.76 2.34
CA ALA A 284 10.60 5.55 1.13
C ALA A 284 10.07 4.71 -0.05
N ASP A 285 9.15 5.27 -0.79
CA ASP A 285 8.79 5.03 -2.18
C ASP A 285 7.88 3.83 -2.52
N ALA A 286 7.66 2.87 -1.62
CA ALA A 286 7.09 1.60 -2.04
C ALA A 286 5.57 1.58 -2.20
N THR A 287 4.82 2.49 -1.62
CA THR A 287 3.48 2.06 -1.23
C THR A 287 2.34 3.03 -1.44
N THR A 288 2.64 4.29 -1.64
CA THR A 288 1.57 5.32 -1.58
C THR A 288 0.89 5.63 -2.91
N GLY A 289 1.27 4.94 -3.97
CA GLY A 289 0.71 5.21 -5.28
C GLY A 289 1.33 6.44 -5.95
N PRO A 290 0.80 6.89 -7.11
CA PRO A 290 1.37 8.04 -7.79
C PRO A 290 1.28 9.28 -6.92
N ALA A 291 2.38 9.99 -6.80
CA ALA A 291 2.38 11.32 -6.21
C ALA A 291 1.27 12.14 -6.88
N GLY A 292 0.39 12.73 -6.07
CA GLY A 292 -0.73 13.53 -6.58
C GLY A 292 -2.01 12.75 -6.93
N CYS A 293 -2.05 11.41 -6.77
CA CYS A 293 -3.33 10.70 -6.88
C CYS A 293 -4.30 11.21 -5.81
N PRO A 294 -5.48 11.71 -6.21
CA PRO A 294 -6.45 12.27 -5.26
C PRO A 294 -6.85 11.28 -4.15
N ALA A 295 -6.93 9.99 -4.46
CA ALA A 295 -7.27 8.96 -3.46
C ALA A 295 -6.16 8.79 -2.41
N VAL A 296 -4.90 8.90 -2.81
CA VAL A 296 -3.74 8.80 -1.90
C VAL A 296 -3.66 10.02 -1.00
N VAL A 297 -3.74 11.22 -1.59
CA VAL A 297 -3.68 12.49 -0.85
C VAL A 297 -4.84 12.58 0.14
N LEU A 298 -6.05 12.23 -0.31
CA LEU A 298 -7.25 12.31 0.52
C LEU A 298 -7.25 11.23 1.61
N GLY A 299 -6.84 10.01 1.30
CA GLY A 299 -6.73 8.93 2.29
C GLY A 299 -5.76 9.27 3.42
N ARG A 300 -4.64 9.90 3.11
CA ARG A 300 -3.70 10.39 4.13
C ARG A 300 -4.32 11.47 5.00
N LEU A 301 -4.96 12.47 4.38
CA LEU A 301 -5.63 13.54 5.11
C LEU A 301 -6.73 13.00 6.04
N GLU A 302 -7.55 12.07 5.55
CA GLU A 302 -8.61 11.42 6.32
C GLU A 302 -8.03 10.62 7.50
N ALA A 303 -6.91 9.95 7.31
CA ALA A 303 -6.23 9.21 8.37
C ALA A 303 -5.67 10.15 9.46
N GLU A 304 -4.96 11.21 9.07
CA GLU A 304 -4.38 12.17 10.00
C GLU A 304 -5.46 12.92 10.80
N GLN A 305 -6.46 13.49 10.11
CA GLN A 305 -7.55 14.22 10.76
C GLN A 305 -8.50 13.28 11.52
N GLY A 306 -8.76 12.11 10.97
CA GLY A 306 -9.57 11.09 11.60
C GLY A 306 -8.98 10.59 12.91
N LEU A 307 -7.69 10.26 12.91
CA LEU A 307 -6.99 9.84 14.12
C LEU A 307 -7.03 10.94 15.18
N ARG A 308 -6.70 12.17 14.81
CA ARG A 308 -6.75 13.32 15.74
C ARG A 308 -8.13 13.45 16.39
N ALA A 309 -9.20 13.45 15.59
CA ALA A 309 -10.55 13.58 16.10
C ALA A 309 -10.95 12.42 17.05
N LEU A 310 -10.52 11.18 16.73
CA LEU A 310 -10.76 10.01 17.59
C LEU A 310 -10.01 10.15 18.93
N LEU A 311 -8.73 10.54 18.90
CA LEU A 311 -7.91 10.67 20.12
C LEU A 311 -8.37 11.82 21.01
N ASP A 312 -8.82 12.95 20.44
CA ASP A 312 -9.35 14.10 21.16
C ASP A 312 -10.70 13.75 21.81
N ALA A 313 -11.58 13.06 21.09
CA ALA A 313 -12.91 12.71 21.59
C ALA A 313 -12.89 11.51 22.56
N MET A 314 -11.91 10.62 22.42
CA MET A 314 -11.80 9.34 23.14
C MET A 314 -10.39 9.12 23.67
N PRO A 315 -9.98 9.81 24.76
CA PRO A 315 -8.62 9.72 25.30
C PRO A 315 -8.21 8.31 25.75
N ARG A 316 -9.17 7.45 26.06
CA ARG A 316 -8.94 6.07 26.51
C ARG A 316 -9.36 5.02 25.47
N LEU A 317 -9.42 5.42 24.20
CA LEU A 317 -9.76 4.52 23.10
C LEU A 317 -8.87 3.27 23.11
N ARG A 318 -9.49 2.10 23.11
CA ARG A 318 -8.84 0.80 23.11
C ARG A 318 -9.74 -0.27 22.50
N TRP A 319 -9.17 -1.44 22.21
CA TRP A 319 -9.97 -2.59 21.82
C TRP A 319 -11.07 -2.94 22.81
N ALA A 320 -12.19 -3.41 22.31
CA ALA A 320 -13.19 -4.08 23.14
C ALA A 320 -12.59 -5.37 23.71
N ASP A 321 -13.02 -5.76 24.91
CA ASP A 321 -12.46 -6.90 25.62
C ASP A 321 -12.63 -8.17 24.79
N GLY A 322 -11.55 -8.90 24.61
CA GLY A 322 -11.50 -10.15 23.85
C GLY A 322 -11.60 -10.00 22.33
N PHE A 323 -11.76 -8.77 21.81
CA PHE A 323 -11.80 -8.55 20.38
C PHE A 323 -10.38 -8.54 19.77
N ARG A 324 -10.26 -9.14 18.58
CA ARG A 324 -9.08 -9.03 17.71
C ARG A 324 -9.56 -8.84 16.28
N PRO A 325 -9.06 -7.84 15.55
CA PRO A 325 -9.44 -7.62 14.18
C PRO A 325 -8.94 -8.76 13.29
N ALA A 326 -9.75 -9.13 12.30
CA ALA A 326 -9.36 -10.08 11.27
C ALA A 326 -9.42 -9.41 9.90
N ALA A 327 -8.27 -9.20 9.30
CA ALA A 327 -8.22 -8.74 7.93
C ALA A 327 -8.53 -9.91 6.97
N THR A 328 -9.38 -9.66 5.98
CA THR A 328 -9.80 -10.65 4.98
C THR A 328 -9.78 -10.06 3.58
N GLY A 329 -9.72 -10.95 2.60
CA GLY A 329 -9.77 -10.61 1.19
C GLY A 329 -8.49 -10.96 0.44
N LEU A 330 -8.64 -11.27 -0.84
CA LEU A 330 -7.54 -11.70 -1.71
C LEU A 330 -7.02 -10.56 -2.59
N LEU A 331 -7.89 -9.88 -3.30
CA LEU A 331 -7.52 -8.77 -4.19
C LEU A 331 -7.41 -7.45 -3.42
N THR A 332 -8.36 -7.23 -2.54
CA THR A 332 -8.35 -6.14 -1.56
C THR A 332 -8.46 -6.75 -0.18
N ARG A 333 -7.75 -6.17 0.80
CA ARG A 333 -7.66 -6.75 2.14
C ARG A 333 -7.71 -5.68 3.22
N GLY A 334 -8.51 -5.97 4.25
CA GLY A 334 -8.57 -5.16 5.46
C GLY A 334 -9.54 -5.75 6.48
N PRO A 335 -9.58 -5.21 7.69
CA PRO A 335 -10.52 -5.61 8.72
C PRO A 335 -11.95 -5.22 8.35
N ARG A 336 -12.89 -6.10 8.67
CA ARG A 336 -14.33 -5.89 8.45
C ARG A 336 -15.03 -5.27 9.65
N SER A 337 -14.37 -5.28 10.79
CA SER A 337 -14.90 -4.77 12.06
C SER A 337 -13.73 -4.35 12.95
N LEU A 338 -13.90 -3.27 13.70
CA LEU A 338 -12.96 -2.76 14.68
C LEU A 338 -13.73 -2.39 15.94
N LEU A 339 -14.06 -3.41 16.76
CA LEU A 339 -14.80 -3.18 17.99
C LEU A 339 -13.90 -2.55 19.05
N VAL A 340 -14.27 -1.36 19.49
CA VAL A 340 -13.53 -0.56 20.48
C VAL A 340 -14.38 -0.16 21.66
N ARG A 341 -13.70 0.16 22.77
CA ARG A 341 -14.26 0.92 23.90
C ARG A 341 -13.75 2.35 23.81
N PRO A 342 -14.64 3.32 23.70
CA PRO A 342 -14.28 4.74 23.63
C PRO A 342 -13.60 5.29 24.89
N GLY A 343 -14.00 4.81 26.08
CA GLY A 343 -13.35 5.21 27.33
C GLY A 343 -14.26 5.26 28.52
#